data_f1d662144d16f8f61547962e370dc9a1
#
_entry.id   f1d662144d16f8f61547962e370dc9a1
#
_cell.length_a   1.000
_cell.length_b   1.000
_cell.length_c   1.000
_cell.angle_alpha   90.00
_cell.angle_beta   90.00
_cell.angle_gamma   90.00
#
_symmetry.space_group_name_H-M   'P 1'
#
loop_
_entity.id
_entity.type
_entity.pdbx_description
1 polymer ?
#
loop_
_entity_poly.entity_id
_entity_poly.type
_entity_poly.pdbx_seq_one_letter_code
_entity_poly.pdbx_strand_id
1 'polypeptide(L)'
;KTLSHDLEAEIIEENNFVPTENNIKKILSNFEGEIFQRPPKYSAVKVDGKRAYNLARKGIDFAINEKKVKLYDIILLDHKNNKTEFSTTVGKGFYIRSLVRDICEKLGVLGVISSLERYELGPFSLENTFSLETIEKLVHSAPAGMVGGNLLVPLSEVLDDIPALLISDKEAKRFQQGQSFSNNDLLKYSKLGREVLLLKDNRPIGLATVGENSFKPKKVFSEEIFNLRSI
;
A
#
# COMPACT_ATOMS: atom_id res chain seq x y z
N LYS A 1 17.78 7.41 -18.98
CA LYS A 1 17.45 7.91 -17.63
C LYS A 1 16.54 9.10 -17.71
N THR A 2 15.56 9.21 -16.85
CA THR A 2 14.65 10.35 -16.71
C THR A 2 14.69 10.88 -15.27
N LEU A 3 14.17 12.07 -15.03
CA LEU A 3 14.10 12.65 -13.69
C LEU A 3 13.08 11.93 -12.78
N SER A 4 12.02 11.37 -13.36
CA SER A 4 10.98 10.64 -12.62
C SER A 4 11.29 9.16 -12.43
N HIS A 5 12.28 8.61 -13.13
CA HIS A 5 12.64 7.20 -13.26
C HIS A 5 11.55 6.34 -13.95
N ASP A 6 10.69 6.96 -14.74
CA ASP A 6 9.70 6.35 -15.63
C ASP A 6 9.69 7.06 -16.99
N LEU A 7 8.90 6.58 -17.95
CA LEU A 7 8.82 7.14 -19.31
C LEU A 7 7.89 8.37 -19.43
N GLU A 8 7.27 8.82 -18.33
CA GLU A 8 6.41 10.03 -18.37
C GLU A 8 7.21 11.32 -18.42
N ALA A 9 8.48 11.28 -18.02
CA ALA A 9 9.38 12.44 -18.08
C ALA A 9 10.36 12.33 -19.26
N GLU A 10 10.87 13.48 -19.69
CA GLU A 10 11.86 13.60 -20.76
C GLU A 10 13.14 12.80 -20.42
N ILE A 11 13.70 12.16 -21.47
CA ILE A 11 14.97 11.44 -21.36
C ILE A 11 16.10 12.45 -21.27
N ILE A 12 16.88 12.39 -20.19
CA ILE A 12 17.98 13.31 -19.92
C ILE A 12 19.36 12.70 -20.15
N GLU A 13 19.45 11.37 -20.19
CA GLU A 13 20.71 10.65 -20.37
C GLU A 13 20.46 9.27 -20.95
N GLU A 14 21.27 8.85 -21.93
CA GLU A 14 21.22 7.54 -22.56
C GLU A 14 22.61 6.91 -22.64
N ASN A 15 22.67 5.59 -22.61
CA ASN A 15 23.85 4.80 -22.96
C ASN A 15 23.44 3.52 -23.71
N ASN A 16 24.40 2.91 -24.39
CA ASN A 16 24.17 1.70 -25.19
C ASN A 16 24.56 0.41 -24.48
N PHE A 17 24.95 0.49 -23.20
CA PHE A 17 25.34 -0.70 -22.45
C PHE A 17 24.10 -1.47 -22.00
N VAL A 18 24.05 -2.76 -22.35
CA VAL A 18 22.96 -3.67 -21.98
C VAL A 18 23.56 -4.75 -21.07
N PRO A 19 23.05 -4.90 -19.85
CA PRO A 19 23.51 -5.95 -18.95
C PRO A 19 23.09 -7.32 -19.46
N THR A 20 23.85 -8.36 -19.16
CA THR A 20 23.43 -9.73 -19.43
C THR A 20 22.40 -10.19 -18.40
N GLU A 21 21.55 -11.15 -18.77
CA GLU A 21 20.58 -11.76 -17.87
C GLU A 21 21.24 -12.31 -16.58
N ASN A 22 22.42 -12.92 -16.72
CA ASN A 22 23.16 -13.43 -15.56
C ASN A 22 23.62 -12.31 -14.61
N ASN A 23 24.01 -11.15 -15.14
CA ASN A 23 24.38 -10.01 -14.32
C ASN A 23 23.17 -9.47 -13.55
N ILE A 24 22.01 -9.41 -14.21
CA ILE A 24 20.76 -9.01 -13.60
C ILE A 24 20.39 -9.97 -12.47
N LYS A 25 20.32 -11.28 -12.73
CA LYS A 25 19.99 -12.31 -11.73
C LYS A 25 20.88 -12.23 -10.49
N LYS A 26 22.19 -12.06 -10.66
CA LYS A 26 23.16 -11.94 -9.54
C LYS A 26 22.89 -10.72 -8.67
N ILE A 27 22.41 -9.63 -9.24
CA ILE A 27 22.17 -8.39 -8.49
C ILE A 27 20.83 -8.42 -7.79
N LEU A 28 19.79 -9.02 -8.38
CA LEU A 28 18.45 -9.04 -7.80
C LEU A 28 18.43 -9.65 -6.39
N SER A 29 19.16 -10.73 -6.15
CA SER A 29 19.23 -11.37 -4.84
C SER A 29 19.77 -10.47 -3.73
N ASN A 30 20.51 -9.42 -4.06
CA ASN A 30 21.05 -8.47 -3.08
C ASN A 30 20.01 -7.45 -2.59
N PHE A 31 18.82 -7.43 -3.17
CA PHE A 31 17.76 -6.48 -2.79
C PHE A 31 16.71 -7.10 -1.87
N GLU A 32 16.70 -8.43 -1.69
CA GLU A 32 15.76 -9.08 -0.79
C GLU A 32 16.01 -8.74 0.67
N GLY A 33 14.92 -8.68 1.45
CA GLY A 33 14.97 -8.35 2.86
C GLY A 33 14.72 -6.88 3.17
N GLU A 34 15.29 -6.39 4.26
CA GLU A 34 15.19 -5.00 4.68
C GLU A 34 16.30 -4.16 4.03
N ILE A 35 15.91 -3.18 3.26
CA ILE A 35 16.84 -2.28 2.57
C ILE A 35 16.55 -0.81 2.89
N PHE A 36 17.56 0.03 2.75
CA PHE A 36 17.39 1.47 2.76
C PHE A 36 17.15 1.96 1.35
N GLN A 37 16.05 2.66 1.14
CA GLN A 37 15.66 3.18 -0.17
C GLN A 37 15.39 4.68 -0.07
N ARG A 38 15.97 5.44 -0.99
CA ARG A 38 15.66 6.86 -1.17
C ARG A 38 14.46 7.00 -2.10
N PRO A 39 13.32 7.53 -1.62
CA PRO A 39 12.16 7.80 -2.46
C PRO A 39 12.51 8.69 -3.66
N PRO A 40 11.82 8.56 -4.81
CA PRO A 40 12.06 9.44 -5.95
C PRO A 40 11.61 10.87 -5.64
N LYS A 41 12.27 11.89 -6.26
CA LYS A 41 11.89 13.30 -6.10
C LYS A 41 10.42 13.54 -6.51
N TYR A 42 9.94 12.83 -7.53
CA TYR A 42 8.53 12.85 -7.96
C TYR A 42 7.67 11.88 -7.14
N SER A 43 7.54 12.15 -5.85
CA SER A 43 6.73 11.33 -4.93
C SER A 43 5.87 12.20 -4.00
N ALA A 44 4.91 11.55 -3.33
CA ALA A 44 4.05 12.20 -2.34
C ALA A 44 4.70 12.35 -0.94
N VAL A 45 5.98 12.01 -0.79
CA VAL A 45 6.73 12.20 0.45
C VAL A 45 6.73 13.69 0.82
N LYS A 46 6.60 13.99 2.11
CA LYS A 46 6.70 15.36 2.60
C LYS A 46 8.14 15.69 2.96
N VAL A 47 8.59 16.84 2.48
CA VAL A 47 9.86 17.48 2.82
C VAL A 47 9.50 18.87 3.34
N ASP A 48 9.82 19.16 4.60
CA ASP A 48 9.48 20.42 5.27
C ASP A 48 8.00 20.83 5.12
N GLY A 49 7.11 19.85 5.31
CA GLY A 49 5.66 20.02 5.22
C GLY A 49 5.08 20.08 3.81
N LYS A 50 5.91 20.19 2.76
CA LYS A 50 5.49 20.25 1.35
C LYS A 50 5.68 18.89 0.66
N ARG A 51 4.85 18.56 -0.33
CA ARG A 51 5.01 17.35 -1.13
C ARG A 51 6.23 17.44 -2.03
N ALA A 52 7.06 16.40 -2.06
CA ALA A 52 8.29 16.35 -2.85
C ALA A 52 8.05 16.63 -4.35
N TYR A 53 7.00 16.05 -4.95
CA TYR A 53 6.66 16.29 -6.34
C TYR A 53 6.35 17.78 -6.66
N ASN A 54 5.78 18.53 -5.70
CA ASN A 54 5.52 19.96 -5.88
C ASN A 54 6.82 20.79 -5.88
N LEU A 55 7.80 20.40 -5.08
CA LEU A 55 9.12 21.03 -5.05
C LEU A 55 9.88 20.68 -6.34
N ALA A 56 9.86 19.42 -6.77
CA ALA A 56 10.51 18.97 -7.99
C ALA A 56 9.98 19.69 -9.24
N ARG A 57 8.64 19.83 -9.38
CA ARG A 57 8.03 20.58 -10.50
C ARG A 57 8.40 22.06 -10.53
N LYS A 58 8.74 22.65 -9.41
CA LYS A 58 9.20 24.04 -9.31
C LYS A 58 10.70 24.20 -9.51
N GLY A 59 11.43 23.11 -9.82
CA GLY A 59 12.88 23.13 -9.97
C GLY A 59 13.63 23.42 -8.66
N ILE A 60 12.96 23.36 -7.50
CA ILE A 60 13.60 23.56 -6.21
C ILE A 60 14.42 22.31 -5.88
N ASP A 61 15.68 22.48 -5.54
CA ASP A 61 16.50 21.36 -5.08
C ASP A 61 16.23 21.05 -3.61
N PHE A 62 16.15 19.76 -3.29
CA PHE A 62 15.90 19.25 -1.94
C PHE A 62 16.43 17.81 -1.81
N ALA A 63 16.78 17.44 -0.62
CA ALA A 63 17.15 16.08 -0.29
C ALA A 63 15.95 15.31 0.29
N ILE A 64 15.88 14.02 -0.02
CA ILE A 64 14.93 13.08 0.61
C ILE A 64 15.75 12.05 1.39
N ASN A 65 15.44 11.91 2.66
CA ASN A 65 16.07 10.91 3.51
C ASN A 65 15.69 9.50 3.07
N GLU A 66 16.63 8.60 3.19
CA GLU A 66 16.38 7.17 3.00
C GLU A 66 15.42 6.64 4.05
N LYS A 67 14.64 5.65 3.67
CA LYS A 67 13.71 4.96 4.55
C LYS A 67 13.96 3.47 4.48
N LYS A 68 13.87 2.82 5.62
CA LYS A 68 13.89 1.38 5.71
C LYS A 68 12.60 0.83 5.15
N VAL A 69 12.71 -0.03 4.15
CA VAL A 69 11.60 -0.68 3.44
C VAL A 69 11.93 -2.16 3.28
N LYS A 70 10.92 -2.97 2.97
CA LYS A 70 11.12 -4.42 2.83
C LYS A 70 10.75 -4.87 1.43
N LEU A 71 11.65 -5.63 0.82
CA LEU A 71 11.42 -6.39 -0.39
C LEU A 71 11.34 -7.87 0.02
N TYR A 72 10.18 -8.48 -0.20
CA TYR A 72 9.95 -9.86 0.22
C TYR A 72 10.44 -10.85 -0.82
N ASP A 73 10.29 -10.50 -2.09
CA ASP A 73 10.62 -11.37 -3.21
C ASP A 73 10.82 -10.55 -4.49
N ILE A 74 11.73 -11.01 -5.36
CA ILE A 74 11.95 -10.46 -6.70
C ILE A 74 12.36 -11.57 -7.67
N ILE A 75 11.58 -11.76 -8.73
CA ILE A 75 11.77 -12.81 -9.74
C ILE A 75 11.96 -12.18 -11.10
N LEU A 76 13.06 -12.50 -11.78
CA LEU A 76 13.26 -12.13 -13.18
C LEU A 76 12.36 -13.01 -14.05
N LEU A 77 11.45 -12.39 -14.81
CA LEU A 77 10.52 -13.06 -15.71
C LEU A 77 11.08 -13.16 -17.13
N ASP A 78 11.60 -12.05 -17.69
CA ASP A 78 12.17 -12.00 -19.03
C ASP A 78 13.23 -10.91 -19.16
N HIS A 79 14.17 -11.11 -20.08
CA HIS A 79 15.15 -10.09 -20.45
C HIS A 79 15.47 -10.20 -21.94
N LYS A 80 14.87 -9.30 -22.73
CA LYS A 80 15.05 -9.23 -24.20
C LYS A 80 14.98 -7.79 -24.69
N ASN A 81 15.72 -7.50 -25.75
CA ASN A 81 15.64 -6.22 -26.48
C ASN A 81 15.78 -5.00 -25.55
N ASN A 82 16.76 -5.02 -24.63
CA ASN A 82 16.98 -3.97 -23.62
C ASN A 82 15.81 -3.76 -22.64
N LYS A 83 14.86 -4.66 -22.60
CA LYS A 83 13.78 -4.69 -21.62
C LYS A 83 13.97 -5.82 -20.64
N THR A 84 13.77 -5.50 -19.38
CA THR A 84 13.81 -6.48 -18.28
C THR A 84 12.45 -6.46 -17.60
N GLU A 85 11.84 -7.62 -17.51
CA GLU A 85 10.59 -7.81 -16.77
C GLU A 85 10.86 -8.60 -15.50
N PHE A 86 10.37 -8.11 -14.38
CA PHE A 86 10.42 -8.82 -13.11
C PHE A 86 9.16 -8.62 -12.30
N SER A 87 8.79 -9.64 -11.54
CA SER A 87 7.76 -9.59 -10.52
C SER A 87 8.38 -9.34 -9.16
N THR A 88 7.71 -8.60 -8.28
CA THR A 88 8.23 -8.35 -6.93
C THR A 88 7.11 -8.16 -5.92
N THR A 89 7.32 -8.70 -4.73
CA THR A 89 6.46 -8.48 -3.56
C THR A 89 7.17 -7.56 -2.58
N VAL A 90 6.53 -6.44 -2.24
CA VAL A 90 7.15 -5.37 -1.45
C VAL A 90 6.26 -4.90 -0.31
N GLY A 91 6.90 -4.40 0.73
CA GLY A 91 6.21 -3.82 1.89
C GLY A 91 5.67 -2.40 1.63
N LYS A 92 4.89 -1.92 2.58
CA LYS A 92 4.33 -0.57 2.54
C LYS A 92 5.42 0.50 2.43
N GLY A 93 5.19 1.47 1.56
CA GLY A 93 6.09 2.61 1.38
C GLY A 93 7.29 2.34 0.46
N PHE A 94 7.36 1.16 -0.13
CA PHE A 94 8.36 0.79 -1.13
C PHE A 94 8.09 1.50 -2.47
N TYR A 95 9.12 1.94 -3.17
CA TYR A 95 9.05 2.59 -4.48
C TYR A 95 9.71 1.73 -5.55
N ILE A 96 8.93 1.17 -6.47
CA ILE A 96 9.46 0.35 -7.58
C ILE A 96 10.38 1.19 -8.49
N ARG A 97 10.07 2.47 -8.71
CA ARG A 97 10.95 3.38 -9.47
C ARG A 97 12.34 3.54 -8.82
N SER A 98 12.39 3.61 -7.50
CA SER A 98 13.68 3.64 -6.79
C SER A 98 14.41 2.30 -6.89
N LEU A 99 13.69 1.17 -6.82
CA LEU A 99 14.30 -0.15 -7.01
C LEU A 99 14.97 -0.26 -8.37
N VAL A 100 14.30 0.14 -9.45
CA VAL A 100 14.86 0.13 -10.81
C VAL A 100 16.10 1.03 -10.90
N ARG A 101 16.04 2.25 -10.34
CA ARG A 101 17.22 3.12 -10.25
C ARG A 101 18.39 2.41 -9.57
N ASP A 102 18.14 1.84 -8.40
CA ASP A 102 19.20 1.24 -7.56
C ASP A 102 19.77 -0.04 -8.23
N ILE A 103 18.94 -0.82 -8.93
CA ILE A 103 19.39 -1.94 -9.77
C ILE A 103 20.27 -1.44 -10.90
N CYS A 104 19.83 -0.41 -11.64
CA CYS A 104 20.59 0.17 -12.74
C CYS A 104 21.94 0.73 -12.26
N GLU A 105 21.97 1.42 -11.14
CA GLU A 105 23.21 1.93 -10.53
C GLU A 105 24.18 0.80 -10.20
N LYS A 106 23.71 -0.30 -9.63
CA LYS A 106 24.56 -1.48 -9.33
C LYS A 106 25.06 -2.20 -10.58
N LEU A 107 24.28 -2.18 -11.65
CA LEU A 107 24.68 -2.74 -12.95
C LEU A 107 25.59 -1.81 -13.76
N GLY A 108 25.75 -0.55 -13.37
CA GLY A 108 26.47 0.47 -14.15
C GLY A 108 25.77 0.85 -15.44
N VAL A 109 24.41 0.76 -15.47
CA VAL A 109 23.58 1.07 -16.64
C VAL A 109 22.60 2.19 -16.34
N LEU A 110 22.00 2.74 -17.38
CA LEU A 110 20.85 3.65 -17.28
C LEU A 110 19.55 2.88 -17.60
N GLY A 111 18.54 3.11 -16.81
CA GLY A 111 17.22 2.49 -17.04
C GLY A 111 16.09 3.31 -16.43
N VAL A 112 14.89 3.03 -16.90
CA VAL A 112 13.63 3.61 -16.44
C VAL A 112 12.53 2.56 -16.47
N ILE A 113 11.47 2.75 -15.71
CA ILE A 113 10.26 1.93 -15.80
C ILE A 113 9.53 2.30 -17.09
N SER A 114 9.25 1.30 -17.93
CA SER A 114 8.40 1.44 -19.11
C SER A 114 6.96 1.00 -18.88
N SER A 115 6.75 0.07 -17.94
CA SER A 115 5.43 -0.41 -17.53
C SER A 115 5.47 -0.85 -16.09
N LEU A 116 4.39 -0.60 -15.35
CA LEU A 116 4.23 -1.04 -13.96
C LEU A 116 2.78 -1.47 -13.75
N GLU A 117 2.58 -2.72 -13.40
CA GLU A 117 1.28 -3.27 -13.07
C GLU A 117 1.27 -3.75 -11.63
N ARG A 118 0.19 -3.48 -10.91
CA ARG A 118 -0.02 -3.96 -9.55
C ARG A 118 -1.07 -5.05 -9.56
N TYR A 119 -0.65 -6.29 -9.25
CA TYR A 119 -1.53 -7.45 -9.22
C TYR A 119 -2.29 -7.58 -7.91
N GLU A 120 -1.64 -7.19 -6.79
CA GLU A 120 -2.16 -7.39 -5.45
C GLU A 120 -1.91 -6.19 -4.55
N LEU A 121 -2.84 -5.93 -3.64
CA LEU A 121 -2.74 -4.94 -2.58
C LEU A 121 -3.53 -5.40 -1.35
N GLY A 122 -2.85 -6.01 -0.36
CA GLY A 122 -3.52 -6.68 0.76
C GLY A 122 -4.46 -7.76 0.24
N PRO A 123 -5.74 -7.78 0.63
CA PRO A 123 -6.70 -8.78 0.17
C PRO A 123 -7.24 -8.54 -1.25
N PHE A 124 -6.85 -7.43 -1.89
CA PHE A 124 -7.31 -7.10 -3.24
C PHE A 124 -6.37 -7.69 -4.29
N SER A 125 -6.94 -8.40 -5.27
CA SER A 125 -6.24 -8.89 -6.46
C SER A 125 -6.78 -8.21 -7.71
N LEU A 126 -5.96 -8.16 -8.76
CA LEU A 126 -6.36 -7.60 -10.06
C LEU A 126 -7.56 -8.34 -10.65
N GLU A 127 -7.65 -9.65 -10.41
CA GLU A 127 -8.75 -10.51 -10.91
C GLU A 127 -10.12 -10.10 -10.34
N ASN A 128 -10.13 -9.52 -9.14
CA ASN A 128 -11.34 -9.07 -8.44
C ASN A 128 -11.63 -7.58 -8.62
N THR A 129 -10.99 -6.93 -9.59
CA THR A 129 -11.20 -5.50 -9.87
C THR A 129 -12.19 -5.29 -11.00
N PHE A 130 -12.81 -4.13 -11.03
CA PHE A 130 -13.72 -3.69 -12.08
C PHE A 130 -13.13 -2.51 -12.83
N SER A 131 -13.30 -2.48 -14.16
CA SER A 131 -12.95 -1.29 -14.92
C SER A 131 -13.89 -0.13 -14.57
N LEU A 132 -13.44 1.12 -14.74
CA LEU A 132 -14.29 2.30 -14.56
C LEU A 132 -15.53 2.23 -15.43
N GLU A 133 -15.41 1.81 -16.68
CA GLU A 133 -16.53 1.64 -17.61
C GLU A 133 -17.57 0.62 -17.08
N THR A 134 -17.11 -0.49 -16.48
CA THR A 134 -18.00 -1.47 -15.85
C THR A 134 -18.71 -0.87 -14.66
N ILE A 135 -18.00 -0.11 -13.81
CA ILE A 135 -18.60 0.55 -12.64
C ILE A 135 -19.65 1.58 -13.11
N GLU A 136 -19.34 2.41 -14.10
CA GLU A 136 -20.29 3.38 -14.66
C GLU A 136 -21.55 2.72 -15.19
N LYS A 137 -21.43 1.64 -15.94
CA LYS A 137 -22.58 0.87 -16.44
C LYS A 137 -23.43 0.31 -15.30
N LEU A 138 -22.81 -0.25 -14.27
CA LEU A 138 -23.50 -0.80 -13.11
C LEU A 138 -24.20 0.29 -12.30
N VAL A 139 -23.59 1.45 -12.13
CA VAL A 139 -24.20 2.59 -11.44
C VAL A 139 -25.41 3.13 -12.20
N HIS A 140 -25.32 3.26 -13.53
CA HIS A 140 -26.42 3.78 -14.36
C HIS A 140 -27.57 2.78 -14.54
N SER A 141 -27.31 1.48 -14.51
CA SER A 141 -28.33 0.44 -14.70
C SER A 141 -28.95 -0.05 -13.40
N ALA A 142 -28.36 0.24 -12.25
CA ALA A 142 -28.88 -0.20 -10.96
C ALA A 142 -30.08 0.66 -10.53
N PRO A 143 -31.14 0.08 -9.96
CA PRO A 143 -32.19 0.84 -9.28
C PRO A 143 -31.58 1.75 -8.21
N ALA A 144 -32.22 2.91 -8.00
CA ALA A 144 -31.79 3.85 -6.97
C ALA A 144 -31.69 3.12 -5.62
N GLY A 145 -30.47 3.17 -5.01
CA GLY A 145 -30.21 2.50 -3.75
C GLY A 145 -29.58 1.09 -3.84
N MET A 146 -29.45 0.47 -5.01
CA MET A 146 -28.81 -0.84 -5.18
C MET A 146 -27.37 -0.79 -5.70
N VAL A 147 -26.79 0.37 -5.77
CA VAL A 147 -25.42 0.54 -6.25
C VAL A 147 -24.43 0.10 -5.17
N GLY A 148 -23.80 -1.04 -5.33
CA GLY A 148 -22.62 -1.38 -4.55
C GLY A 148 -22.54 -2.77 -3.91
N GLY A 149 -23.62 -3.54 -3.86
CA GLY A 149 -23.63 -4.82 -3.11
C GLY A 149 -22.54 -5.81 -3.53
N ASN A 150 -22.18 -5.85 -4.83
CA ASN A 150 -21.15 -6.75 -5.37
C ASN A 150 -19.84 -6.02 -5.72
N LEU A 151 -19.78 -4.68 -5.59
CA LEU A 151 -18.60 -3.89 -5.91
C LEU A 151 -17.74 -3.59 -4.67
N LEU A 152 -18.34 -3.70 -3.48
CA LEU A 152 -17.67 -3.36 -2.22
C LEU A 152 -17.27 -4.63 -1.47
N VAL A 153 -16.00 -4.74 -1.17
CA VAL A 153 -15.47 -5.78 -0.29
C VAL A 153 -15.84 -5.44 1.17
N PRO A 154 -16.35 -6.40 1.96
CA PRO A 154 -16.65 -6.17 3.37
C PRO A 154 -15.42 -5.70 4.14
N LEU A 155 -15.64 -4.78 5.08
CA LEU A 155 -14.55 -4.26 5.91
C LEU A 155 -13.87 -5.35 6.76
N SER A 156 -14.63 -6.40 7.14
CA SER A 156 -14.10 -7.57 7.83
C SER A 156 -13.13 -8.42 6.98
N GLU A 157 -13.30 -8.44 5.66
CA GLU A 157 -12.39 -9.11 4.74
C GLU A 157 -11.15 -8.25 4.44
N VAL A 158 -11.33 -6.92 4.38
CA VAL A 158 -10.22 -5.97 4.14
C VAL A 158 -9.26 -5.89 5.32
N LEU A 159 -9.75 -6.18 6.53
CA LEU A 159 -9.01 -6.08 7.80
C LEU A 159 -8.81 -7.45 8.46
N ASP A 160 -8.75 -8.51 7.68
CA ASP A 160 -8.61 -9.90 8.17
C ASP A 160 -7.25 -10.17 8.85
N ASP A 161 -6.24 -9.39 8.51
CA ASP A 161 -4.91 -9.40 9.15
C ASP A 161 -4.89 -8.77 10.56
N ILE A 162 -5.96 -8.05 10.96
CA ILE A 162 -6.08 -7.42 12.27
C ILE A 162 -6.90 -8.33 13.19
N PRO A 163 -6.37 -8.75 14.35
CA PRO A 163 -7.12 -9.56 15.30
C PRO A 163 -8.45 -8.91 15.69
N ALA A 164 -9.54 -9.67 15.59
CA ALA A 164 -10.89 -9.16 15.88
C ALA A 164 -11.31 -9.49 17.33
N LEU A 165 -11.92 -8.52 18.00
CA LEU A 165 -12.47 -8.64 19.36
C LEU A 165 -13.96 -8.32 19.35
N LEU A 166 -14.79 -9.27 19.75
CA LEU A 166 -16.21 -9.04 19.99
C LEU A 166 -16.39 -8.32 21.34
N ILE A 167 -17.11 -7.21 21.34
CA ILE A 167 -17.33 -6.40 22.54
C ILE A 167 -18.83 -6.26 22.86
N SER A 168 -19.13 -5.99 24.13
CA SER A 168 -20.47 -5.77 24.64
C SER A 168 -21.03 -4.40 24.22
N ASP A 169 -22.35 -4.23 24.32
CA ASP A 169 -23.03 -2.95 24.09
C ASP A 169 -22.47 -1.80 24.92
N LYS A 170 -22.14 -2.07 26.17
CA LYS A 170 -21.57 -1.08 27.09
C LYS A 170 -20.19 -0.61 26.64
N GLU A 171 -19.35 -1.54 26.20
CA GLU A 171 -18.00 -1.25 25.69
C GLU A 171 -18.08 -0.53 24.36
N ALA A 172 -18.97 -0.98 23.46
CA ALA A 172 -19.19 -0.35 22.16
C ALA A 172 -19.62 1.10 22.31
N LYS A 173 -20.58 1.40 23.21
CA LYS A 173 -21.03 2.76 23.51
C LYS A 173 -19.89 3.66 24.00
N ARG A 174 -19.05 3.16 24.93
CA ARG A 174 -17.85 3.88 25.40
C ARG A 174 -16.87 4.14 24.27
N PHE A 175 -16.59 3.12 23.47
CA PHE A 175 -15.67 3.22 22.33
C PHE A 175 -16.16 4.24 21.29
N GLN A 176 -17.45 4.23 20.92
CA GLN A 176 -18.04 5.18 19.98
C GLN A 176 -17.98 6.63 20.50
N GLN A 177 -18.00 6.83 21.82
CA GLN A 177 -17.78 8.13 22.45
C GLN A 177 -16.30 8.54 22.59
N GLY A 178 -15.37 7.76 22.01
CA GLY A 178 -13.94 8.02 22.10
C GLY A 178 -13.29 7.64 23.46
N GLN A 179 -14.01 6.91 24.31
CA GLN A 179 -13.54 6.51 25.64
C GLN A 179 -12.83 5.16 25.58
N SER A 180 -11.75 5.04 26.37
CA SER A 180 -11.08 3.76 26.59
C SER A 180 -11.91 2.81 27.43
N PHE A 181 -11.73 1.51 27.21
CA PHE A 181 -12.35 0.46 28.03
C PHE A 181 -11.37 -0.68 28.29
N SER A 182 -11.68 -1.53 29.26
CA SER A 182 -10.94 -2.74 29.57
C SER A 182 -11.90 -3.90 29.78
N ASN A 183 -11.47 -5.11 29.39
CA ASN A 183 -12.18 -6.35 29.65
C ASN A 183 -11.18 -7.50 29.87
N ASN A 184 -11.70 -8.71 30.08
CA ASN A 184 -10.89 -9.90 30.40
C ASN A 184 -9.99 -10.35 29.23
N ASP A 185 -10.28 -9.93 28.00
CA ASP A 185 -9.51 -10.29 26.81
C ASP A 185 -8.25 -9.45 26.62
N LEU A 186 -8.10 -8.35 27.38
CA LEU A 186 -6.99 -7.42 27.21
C LEU A 186 -5.62 -8.12 27.23
N LEU A 187 -5.41 -9.03 28.19
CA LEU A 187 -4.15 -9.79 28.30
C LEU A 187 -3.87 -10.68 27.10
N LYS A 188 -4.91 -11.24 26.47
CA LYS A 188 -4.79 -12.05 25.25
C LYS A 188 -4.33 -11.18 24.09
N TYR A 189 -4.98 -10.04 23.89
CA TYR A 189 -4.70 -9.17 22.75
C TYR A 189 -3.41 -8.36 22.91
N SER A 190 -2.95 -8.08 24.13
CA SER A 190 -1.66 -7.42 24.37
C SER A 190 -0.47 -8.23 23.84
N LYS A 191 -0.63 -9.56 23.69
CA LYS A 191 0.39 -10.48 23.15
C LYS A 191 0.32 -10.61 21.62
N LEU A 192 -0.83 -10.30 21.00
CA LEU A 192 -1.07 -10.50 19.56
C LEU A 192 -0.67 -9.32 18.70
N GLY A 193 -0.63 -8.13 19.24
CA GLY A 193 -0.27 -6.94 18.46
C GLY A 193 -0.76 -5.64 19.09
N ARG A 194 -0.44 -4.52 18.44
CA ARG A 194 -0.79 -3.19 18.94
C ARG A 194 -2.18 -2.72 18.56
N GLU A 195 -2.86 -3.40 17.64
CA GLU A 195 -4.16 -3.00 17.09
C GLU A 195 -5.13 -4.18 17.09
N VAL A 196 -6.41 -3.87 17.27
CA VAL A 196 -7.52 -4.82 17.25
C VAL A 196 -8.72 -4.20 16.55
N LEU A 197 -9.39 -5.00 15.74
CA LEU A 197 -10.67 -4.68 15.12
C LEU A 197 -11.78 -4.99 16.12
N LEU A 198 -12.56 -3.97 16.48
CA LEU A 198 -13.68 -4.15 17.41
C LEU A 198 -14.94 -4.49 16.63
N LEU A 199 -15.58 -5.59 17.05
CA LEU A 199 -16.85 -6.07 16.49
C LEU A 199 -17.97 -5.92 17.55
N LYS A 200 -19.12 -5.42 17.10
CA LYS A 200 -20.40 -5.50 17.79
C LYS A 200 -21.39 -6.26 16.93
N ASP A 201 -22.00 -7.31 17.44
CA ASP A 201 -22.94 -8.16 16.69
C ASP A 201 -22.35 -8.60 15.33
N ASN A 202 -21.08 -9.02 15.33
CA ASN A 202 -20.27 -9.36 14.14
C ASN A 202 -20.09 -8.22 13.12
N ARG A 203 -20.42 -6.97 13.48
CA ARG A 203 -20.19 -5.80 12.64
C ARG A 203 -18.97 -5.01 13.13
N PRO A 204 -18.02 -4.67 12.26
CA PRO A 204 -16.86 -3.87 12.65
C PRO A 204 -17.28 -2.46 13.03
N ILE A 205 -16.98 -2.00 14.22
CA ILE A 205 -17.31 -0.64 14.70
C ILE A 205 -16.10 0.27 14.81
N GLY A 206 -14.90 -0.26 14.67
CA GLY A 206 -13.69 0.54 14.65
C GLY A 206 -12.43 -0.21 15.02
N LEU A 207 -11.33 0.52 15.04
CA LEU A 207 -10.00 0.04 15.44
C LEU A 207 -9.62 0.62 16.79
N ALA A 208 -9.09 -0.23 17.66
CA ALA A 208 -8.51 0.20 18.92
C ALA A 208 -7.03 -0.17 19.01
N THR A 209 -6.26 0.64 19.71
CA THR A 209 -4.89 0.31 20.12
C THR A 209 -4.94 -0.43 21.46
N VAL A 210 -4.22 -1.54 21.54
CA VAL A 210 -4.08 -2.31 22.78
C VAL A 210 -3.02 -1.65 23.64
N GLY A 211 -3.42 -1.08 24.77
CA GLY A 211 -2.53 -0.52 25.77
C GLY A 211 -2.30 -1.52 26.92
N GLU A 212 -1.51 -1.14 27.91
CA GLU A 212 -1.20 -1.99 29.07
C GLU A 212 -2.46 -2.36 29.87
N ASN A 213 -3.36 -1.39 30.07
CA ASN A 213 -4.53 -1.54 30.95
C ASN A 213 -5.87 -1.27 30.26
N SER A 214 -5.87 -1.00 28.95
CA SER A 214 -7.11 -0.68 28.23
C SER A 214 -6.96 -0.73 26.72
N PHE A 215 -8.08 -0.92 26.04
CA PHE A 215 -8.26 -0.67 24.62
C PHE A 215 -8.56 0.84 24.41
N LYS A 216 -7.72 1.51 23.62
CA LYS A 216 -7.85 2.94 23.31
C LYS A 216 -8.39 3.14 21.90
N PRO A 217 -9.45 3.93 21.67
CA PRO A 217 -9.96 4.20 20.34
C PRO A 217 -8.87 4.80 19.44
N LYS A 218 -8.66 4.16 18.29
CA LYS A 218 -7.78 4.66 17.22
C LYS A 218 -8.61 5.24 16.07
N LYS A 219 -9.66 4.53 15.67
CA LYS A 219 -10.58 4.92 14.63
C LYS A 219 -11.96 4.37 14.92
N VAL A 220 -12.94 5.23 15.06
CA VAL A 220 -14.37 4.86 15.13
C VAL A 220 -14.93 4.90 13.71
N PHE A 221 -15.67 3.87 13.32
CA PHE A 221 -16.35 3.82 12.04
C PHE A 221 -17.74 4.45 12.17
N SER A 222 -18.17 5.22 11.17
CA SER A 222 -19.54 5.75 11.15
C SER A 222 -20.54 4.64 10.82
N GLU A 223 -21.74 4.72 11.38
CA GLU A 223 -22.83 3.76 11.11
C GLU A 223 -23.24 3.75 9.63
N GLU A 224 -23.06 4.86 8.93
CA GLU A 224 -23.35 4.99 7.50
C GLU A 224 -22.55 4.00 6.63
N ILE A 225 -21.32 3.63 7.05
CA ILE A 225 -20.49 2.65 6.34
C ILE A 225 -21.19 1.27 6.27
N PHE A 226 -22.05 0.95 7.22
CA PHE A 226 -22.73 -0.35 7.30
C PHE A 226 -24.11 -0.34 6.61
N ASN A 227 -24.69 0.83 6.44
CA ASN A 227 -25.99 0.98 5.78
C ASN A 227 -25.91 0.91 4.25
N LEU A 228 -24.72 0.99 3.67
CA LEU A 228 -24.49 0.82 2.22
C LEU A 228 -24.81 -0.59 1.69
N ARG A 229 -25.04 -1.58 2.57
CA ARG A 229 -25.49 -2.94 2.20
C ARG A 229 -27.00 -3.14 2.31
N SER A 230 -27.72 -2.19 2.86
CA SER A 230 -29.18 -2.28 3.09
C SER A 230 -29.97 -1.45 2.08
N ILE A 231 -29.29 -0.97 1.04
CA ILE A 231 -29.88 -0.19 -0.04
C ILE A 231 -29.77 -0.97 -1.35
#